data_e7b56c639cf912086b06f81486ed47a2
#
_entry.id   e7b56c639cf912086b06f81486ed47a2
#
_cell.length_a   1.000
_cell.length_b   1.000
_cell.length_c   1.000
_cell.angle_alpha   90.00
_cell.angle_beta   90.00
_cell.angle_gamma   90.00
#
_symmetry.space_group_name_H-M   'P 1'
#
loop_
_entity.id
_entity.type
_entity.pdbx_description
1 polymer ?
#
loop_
_entity_poly.entity_id
_entity_poly.type
_entity_poly.pdbx_seq_one_letter_code
_entity_poly.pdbx_strand_id
1 'polypeptide(L)'
;MRTVFLLLIIAGGVWWGYSIWFEADLIEMDESSTTSEQANSGSSSTSTENTADPAPIDHVDTVLQPDASEIESDQIQQLRSQLNADPDDGTRIRLAQVLLASENPRNVGEALGILHRIEEADVDHSATARVLLLREARGTEQIRIAQQIIPSGPDTAGYGEACLVIADEIGFDTDTTAVKCWQLLSDAYSSSDEIEWRSPIRQKLRNLVDFWVISKRPFSMAGFATVISGDSLSRIARNNKVTVDSLRSLNHLKTDVIHPGQKLKFLKGIFSVEIDKSDFWLDLYIDGRWLQGFPVGHGKENCTPSGDFIVDLVQKKPMWQPRDGRIPIAYGAEGNPLGERWIGFEDTPSHQGLGIHGTSDPETIGSMGSEGCIRLRNEDVVEFFPWMRLGTRILIHD
;
A
#
# COMPACT_ATOMS: atom_id res chain seq x y z
N MET A 1 -34.47 11.12 -15.64
CA MET A 1 -33.40 12.13 -15.81
C MET A 1 -33.69 13.34 -14.95
N ARG A 2 -33.05 13.44 -13.84
CA ARG A 2 -32.99 14.68 -13.04
C ARG A 2 -31.54 14.83 -12.57
N THR A 3 -30.86 15.77 -13.17
CA THR A 3 -29.49 16.18 -12.85
C THR A 3 -29.56 17.08 -11.63
N VAL A 4 -28.91 16.68 -10.53
CA VAL A 4 -28.70 17.57 -9.38
C VAL A 4 -27.24 17.96 -9.41
N PHE A 5 -26.97 19.23 -9.68
CA PHE A 5 -25.66 19.86 -9.50
C PHE A 5 -25.54 20.33 -8.05
N LEU A 6 -24.62 19.79 -7.29
CA LEU A 6 -24.22 20.35 -6.01
C LEU A 6 -22.88 21.07 -6.21
N LEU A 7 -22.92 22.40 -6.19
CA LEU A 7 -21.74 23.25 -6.18
C LEU A 7 -21.40 23.54 -4.71
N LEU A 8 -20.31 22.96 -4.21
CA LEU A 8 -19.71 23.35 -2.93
C LEU A 8 -18.50 24.25 -3.22
N ILE A 9 -18.66 25.55 -2.93
CA ILE A 9 -17.55 26.51 -2.91
C ILE A 9 -17.03 26.56 -1.48
N ILE A 10 -15.83 26.10 -1.25
CA ILE A 10 -15.07 26.37 -0.02
C ILE A 10 -13.77 27.08 -0.42
N ALA A 11 -13.44 28.11 0.32
CA ALA A 11 -12.46 29.13 0.04
C ALA A 11 -11.07 28.58 -0.37
N GLY A 12 -10.60 28.99 -1.55
CA GLY A 12 -9.17 29.10 -1.84
C GLY A 12 -8.49 27.97 -2.60
N GLY A 13 -9.21 27.03 -3.25
CA GLY A 13 -8.57 26.03 -4.11
C GLY A 13 -9.55 25.41 -5.10
N VAL A 14 -9.21 25.45 -6.39
CA VAL A 14 -10.02 24.79 -7.43
C VAL A 14 -9.65 23.30 -7.46
N TRP A 15 -10.51 22.46 -6.90
CA TRP A 15 -10.43 21.02 -7.06
C TRP A 15 -11.32 20.59 -8.23
N TRP A 16 -10.74 19.91 -9.22
CA TRP A 16 -11.49 19.21 -10.26
C TRP A 16 -11.95 17.87 -9.69
N GLY A 17 -13.23 17.81 -9.30
CA GLY A 17 -13.85 16.54 -8.91
C GLY A 17 -14.18 15.70 -10.14
N TYR A 18 -13.61 14.50 -10.23
CA TYR A 18 -14.06 13.47 -11.15
C TYR A 18 -15.26 12.75 -10.56
N SER A 19 -16.38 12.82 -11.28
CA SER A 19 -17.58 12.05 -10.96
C SER A 19 -17.37 10.60 -11.39
N ILE A 20 -17.34 9.67 -10.45
CA ILE A 20 -17.35 8.23 -10.72
C ILE A 20 -18.81 7.80 -10.82
N TRP A 21 -19.18 7.28 -11.99
CA TRP A 21 -20.49 6.68 -12.21
C TRP A 21 -20.44 5.23 -11.74
N PHE A 22 -21.25 4.89 -10.74
CA PHE A 22 -21.59 3.52 -10.41
C PHE A 22 -22.91 3.19 -11.10
N GLU A 23 -22.88 2.45 -12.18
CA GLU A 23 -24.02 1.68 -12.66
C GLU A 23 -23.96 0.31 -11.99
N ALA A 24 -24.92 0.02 -11.13
CA ALA A 24 -25.09 -1.29 -10.55
C ALA A 24 -25.79 -2.20 -11.57
N ASP A 25 -25.03 -2.94 -12.36
CA ASP A 25 -25.55 -4.08 -13.10
C ASP A 25 -25.69 -5.26 -12.12
N LEU A 26 -26.94 -5.60 -11.84
CA LEU A 26 -27.32 -6.82 -11.13
C LEU A 26 -26.90 -8.02 -11.97
N ILE A 27 -25.89 -8.76 -11.52
CA ILE A 27 -25.57 -10.08 -12.06
C ILE A 27 -26.49 -11.09 -11.37
N GLU A 28 -27.45 -11.64 -12.10
CA GLU A 28 -28.19 -12.84 -11.72
C GLU A 28 -27.19 -14.02 -11.69
N MET A 29 -27.04 -14.63 -10.53
CA MET A 29 -26.24 -15.84 -10.36
C MET A 29 -27.17 -17.08 -10.55
N ASP A 30 -26.78 -17.89 -11.52
CA ASP A 30 -27.36 -19.20 -11.77
C ASP A 30 -26.79 -20.24 -10.78
N GLU A 31 -27.72 -20.87 -10.03
CA GLU A 31 -27.41 -21.97 -9.12
C GLU A 31 -27.33 -23.28 -9.91
N SER A 32 -26.15 -23.88 -10.08
CA SER A 32 -26.04 -25.35 -10.14
C SER A 32 -24.60 -25.83 -10.15
N SER A 33 -24.14 -26.52 -9.16
CA SER A 33 -23.73 -27.94 -9.19
C SER A 33 -22.80 -28.28 -8.01
N THR A 34 -23.35 -29.08 -7.15
CA THR A 34 -22.70 -29.96 -6.19
C THR A 34 -21.96 -31.09 -6.90
N THR A 35 -20.79 -31.45 -6.44
CA THR A 35 -20.44 -32.85 -6.14
C THR A 35 -19.16 -33.03 -5.31
N SER A 36 -19.33 -33.88 -4.35
CA SER A 36 -18.42 -34.48 -3.39
C SER A 36 -17.23 -35.25 -3.99
N GLU A 37 -16.15 -35.39 -3.23
CA GLU A 37 -15.56 -36.70 -2.95
C GLU A 37 -14.57 -36.70 -1.80
N GLN A 38 -14.62 -37.79 -1.05
CA GLN A 38 -13.97 -38.13 0.19
C GLN A 38 -12.63 -38.89 0.00
N ALA A 39 -11.97 -38.99 1.14
CA ALA A 39 -11.14 -40.11 1.63
C ALA A 39 -9.63 -39.92 1.47
N ASN A 40 -8.74 -40.35 2.33
CA ASN A 40 -8.76 -41.24 3.50
C ASN A 40 -7.30 -41.40 4.01
N SER A 41 -7.16 -41.62 5.32
CA SER A 41 -6.19 -42.46 6.04
C SER A 41 -4.67 -42.13 5.92
N GLY A 42 -3.83 -42.30 6.93
CA GLY A 42 -3.89 -42.95 8.22
C GLY A 42 -2.47 -43.17 8.77
N SER A 43 -2.42 -43.43 10.06
CA SER A 43 -1.42 -44.19 10.87
C SER A 43 -0.08 -43.52 11.23
N SER A 44 0.18 -43.29 12.48
CA SER A 44 0.57 -44.09 13.66
C SER A 44 2.08 -44.37 13.76
N SER A 45 2.67 -44.05 14.90
CA SER A 45 3.40 -44.90 15.85
C SER A 45 4.33 -44.08 16.76
N THR A 46 4.06 -44.06 18.03
CA THR A 46 4.57 -44.80 19.21
C THR A 46 5.95 -44.39 19.75
N SER A 47 5.86 -43.85 20.97
CA SER A 47 6.56 -44.18 22.25
C SER A 47 8.09 -44.11 22.38
N THR A 48 8.55 -43.45 23.43
CA THR A 48 9.13 -44.12 24.60
C THR A 48 9.34 -43.14 25.77
N GLU A 49 8.95 -43.63 26.95
CA GLU A 49 9.17 -43.06 28.29
C GLU A 49 10.65 -42.95 28.64
N ASN A 50 10.98 -41.97 29.48
CA ASN A 50 11.99 -42.19 30.52
C ASN A 50 11.70 -41.34 31.76
N THR A 51 11.52 -42.04 32.85
CA THR A 51 11.26 -41.58 34.21
C THR A 51 12.53 -41.11 34.90
N ALA A 52 12.45 -39.99 35.63
CA ALA A 52 13.29 -39.67 36.76
C ALA A 52 12.52 -38.80 37.75
N ASP A 53 12.49 -39.29 39.01
CA ASP A 53 11.78 -38.74 40.16
C ASP A 53 12.44 -37.45 40.68
N PRO A 54 11.69 -36.45 41.21
CA PRO A 54 12.24 -35.23 41.73
C PRO A 54 12.26 -35.18 43.29
N ALA A 55 13.25 -34.49 43.82
CA ALA A 55 13.34 -34.08 45.22
C ALA A 55 12.39 -32.89 45.51
N PRO A 56 11.96 -32.66 46.77
CA PRO A 56 10.94 -31.70 47.15
C PRO A 56 11.49 -30.27 47.19
N ILE A 57 10.72 -29.34 46.61
CA ILE A 57 10.97 -27.90 46.66
C ILE A 57 9.93 -27.22 47.56
N ASP A 58 10.40 -26.31 48.40
CA ASP A 58 9.66 -25.49 49.33
C ASP A 58 8.51 -24.70 48.73
N HIS A 59 7.42 -24.57 49.50
CA HIS A 59 6.27 -23.71 49.20
C HIS A 59 6.70 -22.24 49.08
N VAL A 60 6.76 -21.76 47.86
CA VAL A 60 6.66 -20.33 47.55
C VAL A 60 5.18 -20.07 47.28
N ASP A 61 4.57 -19.20 48.08
CA ASP A 61 3.23 -18.66 47.84
C ASP A 61 3.21 -17.98 46.46
N THR A 62 2.82 -18.74 45.45
CA THR A 62 2.53 -18.21 44.13
C THR A 62 1.21 -17.41 44.26
N VAL A 63 1.30 -16.10 44.28
CA VAL A 63 0.15 -15.22 43.99
C VAL A 63 -0.33 -15.61 42.59
N LEU A 64 -1.40 -16.41 42.53
CA LEU A 64 -2.08 -16.78 41.30
C LEU A 64 -2.49 -15.48 40.61
N GLN A 65 -1.85 -15.16 39.50
CA GLN A 65 -2.39 -14.14 38.60
C GLN A 65 -3.74 -14.69 38.13
N PRO A 66 -4.82 -13.86 38.15
CA PRO A 66 -6.13 -14.31 37.69
C PRO A 66 -6.02 -14.83 36.24
N ASP A 67 -6.70 -15.93 35.96
CA ASP A 67 -6.77 -16.52 34.62
C ASP A 67 -7.35 -15.47 33.66
N ALA A 68 -6.82 -15.41 32.43
CA ALA A 68 -7.30 -14.49 31.41
C ALA A 68 -8.83 -14.59 31.18
N SER A 69 -9.40 -15.79 31.36
CA SER A 69 -10.84 -16.04 31.27
C SER A 69 -11.65 -15.43 32.44
N GLU A 70 -11.07 -15.32 33.65
CA GLU A 70 -11.72 -14.66 34.80
C GLU A 70 -11.70 -13.13 34.62
N ILE A 71 -10.59 -12.56 34.16
CA ILE A 71 -10.47 -11.12 33.87
C ILE A 71 -11.46 -10.68 32.78
N GLU A 72 -11.60 -11.49 31.74
CA GLU A 72 -12.56 -11.25 30.67
C GLU A 72 -14.01 -11.30 31.17
N SER A 73 -14.35 -12.29 32.00
CA SER A 73 -15.67 -12.42 32.61
C SER A 73 -16.04 -11.22 33.46
N ASP A 74 -15.11 -10.72 34.27
CA ASP A 74 -15.31 -9.55 35.14
C ASP A 74 -15.49 -8.27 34.33
N GLN A 75 -14.72 -8.09 33.24
CA GLN A 75 -14.84 -6.94 32.36
C GLN A 75 -16.20 -6.92 31.63
N ILE A 76 -16.66 -8.04 31.15
CA ILE A 76 -17.99 -8.18 30.52
C ILE A 76 -19.10 -7.83 31.53
N GLN A 77 -19.02 -8.32 32.77
CA GLN A 77 -20.00 -8.01 33.82
C GLN A 77 -20.02 -6.53 34.16
N GLN A 78 -18.83 -5.91 34.27
CA GLN A 78 -18.69 -4.48 34.54
C GLN A 78 -19.35 -3.63 33.47
N LEU A 79 -19.08 -3.92 32.17
CA LEU A 79 -19.67 -3.20 31.02
C LEU A 79 -21.20 -3.38 30.98
N ARG A 80 -21.70 -4.57 31.25
CA ARG A 80 -23.16 -4.81 31.35
C ARG A 80 -23.80 -4.02 32.51
N SER A 81 -23.11 -3.91 33.64
CA SER A 81 -23.60 -3.11 34.78
C SER A 81 -23.63 -1.62 34.43
N GLN A 82 -22.62 -1.12 33.71
CA GLN A 82 -22.60 0.26 33.21
C GLN A 82 -23.74 0.53 32.26
N LEU A 83 -23.99 -0.36 31.30
CA LEU A 83 -25.10 -0.25 30.35
C LEU A 83 -26.48 -0.27 30.99
N ASN A 84 -26.65 -0.99 32.12
CA ASN A 84 -27.90 -0.99 32.88
C ASN A 84 -28.12 0.33 33.64
N ALA A 85 -27.03 1.00 34.03
CA ALA A 85 -27.08 2.28 34.73
C ALA A 85 -27.25 3.47 33.77
N ASP A 86 -26.50 3.44 32.64
CA ASP A 86 -26.52 4.49 31.61
C ASP A 86 -26.33 3.85 30.23
N PRO A 87 -27.45 3.63 29.47
CA PRO A 87 -27.39 3.01 28.16
C PRO A 87 -26.82 3.94 27.09
N ASP A 88 -25.55 3.78 26.74
CA ASP A 88 -24.92 4.51 25.64
C ASP A 88 -24.28 3.58 24.60
N ASP A 89 -24.14 4.05 23.36
CA ASP A 89 -23.62 3.24 22.27
C ASP A 89 -22.09 3.06 22.35
N GLY A 90 -21.35 4.00 22.95
CA GLY A 90 -19.92 3.85 23.19
C GLY A 90 -19.61 2.69 24.12
N THR A 91 -20.39 2.54 25.20
CA THR A 91 -20.27 1.38 26.11
C THR A 91 -20.74 0.08 25.45
N ARG A 92 -21.77 0.13 24.57
CA ARG A 92 -22.18 -1.03 23.77
C ARG A 92 -21.09 -1.50 22.83
N ILE A 93 -20.39 -0.58 22.17
CA ILE A 93 -19.25 -0.91 21.30
C ILE A 93 -18.10 -1.53 22.11
N ARG A 94 -17.74 -0.96 23.26
CA ARG A 94 -16.72 -1.55 24.14
C ARG A 94 -17.10 -2.96 24.59
N LEU A 95 -18.36 -3.18 24.93
CA LEU A 95 -18.85 -4.52 25.25
C LEU A 95 -18.73 -5.45 24.04
N ALA A 96 -19.13 -5.02 22.85
CA ALA A 96 -19.00 -5.82 21.63
C ALA A 96 -17.53 -6.17 21.33
N GLN A 97 -16.59 -5.24 21.49
CA GLN A 97 -15.15 -5.50 21.31
C GLN A 97 -14.62 -6.58 22.26
N VAL A 98 -14.98 -6.51 23.55
CA VAL A 98 -14.58 -7.54 24.52
C VAL A 98 -15.21 -8.89 24.22
N LEU A 99 -16.49 -8.90 23.80
CA LEU A 99 -17.20 -10.13 23.41
C LEU A 99 -16.60 -10.74 22.12
N LEU A 100 -16.13 -9.93 21.16
CA LEU A 100 -15.47 -10.41 19.95
C LEU A 100 -14.07 -11.01 20.23
N ALA A 101 -13.37 -10.46 21.21
CA ALA A 101 -12.07 -11.00 21.64
C ALA A 101 -12.20 -12.37 22.32
N SER A 102 -13.43 -12.73 22.74
CA SER A 102 -13.73 -14.01 23.37
C SER A 102 -13.74 -15.16 22.37
N GLU A 103 -13.14 -16.29 22.72
CA GLU A 103 -13.24 -17.53 21.94
C GLU A 103 -14.62 -18.20 22.02
N ASN A 104 -15.57 -17.64 22.79
CA ASN A 104 -16.89 -18.20 23.00
C ASN A 104 -17.86 -17.80 21.88
N PRO A 105 -18.36 -18.73 21.04
CA PRO A 105 -19.29 -18.42 19.93
C PRO A 105 -20.58 -17.70 20.34
N ARG A 106 -21.04 -17.86 21.59
CA ARG A 106 -22.22 -17.14 22.10
C ARG A 106 -21.93 -15.67 22.30
N ASN A 107 -20.73 -15.34 22.80
CA ASN A 107 -20.30 -13.96 22.99
C ASN A 107 -20.14 -13.27 21.63
N VAL A 108 -19.54 -13.94 20.65
CA VAL A 108 -19.45 -13.42 19.28
C VAL A 108 -20.84 -13.15 18.69
N GLY A 109 -21.78 -14.06 18.85
CA GLY A 109 -23.17 -13.86 18.41
C GLY A 109 -23.87 -12.68 19.08
N GLU A 110 -23.65 -12.47 20.38
CA GLU A 110 -24.16 -11.30 21.13
C GLU A 110 -23.53 -9.99 20.61
N ALA A 111 -22.21 -9.98 20.41
CA ALA A 111 -21.47 -8.83 19.86
C ALA A 111 -22.00 -8.40 18.50
N LEU A 112 -22.15 -9.33 17.57
CA LEU A 112 -22.71 -9.06 16.23
C LEU A 112 -24.11 -8.46 16.33
N GLY A 113 -24.97 -9.00 17.21
CA GLY A 113 -26.30 -8.45 17.43
C GLY A 113 -26.30 -7.04 18.03
N ILE A 114 -25.30 -6.67 18.83
CA ILE A 114 -25.12 -5.31 19.32
C ILE A 114 -24.69 -4.37 18.18
N LEU A 115 -23.68 -4.77 17.43
CA LEU A 115 -23.11 -3.97 16.34
C LEU A 115 -24.13 -3.69 15.22
N HIS A 116 -24.95 -4.68 14.81
CA HIS A 116 -26.00 -4.47 13.82
C HIS A 116 -27.04 -3.46 14.27
N ARG A 117 -27.44 -3.49 15.55
CA ARG A 117 -28.39 -2.49 16.08
C ARG A 117 -27.82 -1.07 16.07
N ILE A 118 -26.51 -0.92 16.30
CA ILE A 118 -25.85 0.39 16.25
C ILE A 118 -25.71 0.84 14.78
N GLU A 119 -25.36 -0.07 13.87
CA GLU A 119 -25.28 0.23 12.43
C GLU A 119 -26.61 0.77 11.87
N GLU A 120 -27.72 0.13 12.24
CA GLU A 120 -29.07 0.49 11.77
C GLU A 120 -29.62 1.77 12.38
N ALA A 121 -29.15 2.17 13.55
CA ALA A 121 -29.68 3.32 14.29
C ALA A 121 -29.22 4.68 13.75
N ASP A 122 -28.31 4.72 12.76
CA ASP A 122 -27.75 5.94 12.14
C ASP A 122 -27.24 6.97 13.16
N VAL A 123 -26.46 6.53 14.13
CA VAL A 123 -25.86 7.33 15.20
C VAL A 123 -24.35 7.49 15.03
N ASP A 124 -23.75 8.38 15.82
CA ASP A 124 -22.32 8.73 15.77
C ASP A 124 -21.35 7.53 15.80
N HIS A 125 -21.80 6.38 16.31
CA HIS A 125 -21.00 5.17 16.43
C HIS A 125 -21.18 4.16 15.29
N SER A 126 -22.03 4.45 14.31
CA SER A 126 -22.32 3.51 13.21
C SER A 126 -21.07 3.20 12.37
N ALA A 127 -20.16 4.16 12.18
CA ALA A 127 -18.90 3.94 11.47
C ALA A 127 -18.01 2.90 12.18
N THR A 128 -17.83 3.04 13.50
CA THR A 128 -17.06 2.08 14.30
C THR A 128 -17.70 0.69 14.29
N ALA A 129 -19.04 0.64 14.40
CA ALA A 129 -19.76 -0.64 14.32
C ALA A 129 -19.55 -1.33 12.97
N ARG A 130 -19.61 -0.59 11.84
CA ARG A 130 -19.35 -1.13 10.50
C ARG A 130 -17.94 -1.70 10.35
N VAL A 131 -16.91 -1.04 10.91
CA VAL A 131 -15.53 -1.55 10.88
C VAL A 131 -15.43 -2.89 11.62
N LEU A 132 -15.98 -2.98 12.82
CA LEU A 132 -15.98 -4.22 13.59
C LEU A 132 -16.76 -5.33 12.87
N LEU A 133 -17.93 -5.01 12.31
CA LEU A 133 -18.70 -5.95 11.51
C LEU A 133 -17.95 -6.41 10.25
N LEU A 134 -17.23 -5.50 9.56
CA LEU A 134 -16.45 -5.83 8.38
C LEU A 134 -15.38 -6.88 8.69
N ARG A 135 -14.73 -6.79 9.84
CA ARG A 135 -13.67 -7.71 10.28
C ARG A 135 -14.21 -9.11 10.59
N GLU A 136 -15.42 -9.17 11.13
CA GLU A 136 -16.08 -10.45 11.52
C GLU A 136 -16.88 -11.09 10.40
N ALA A 137 -17.49 -10.31 9.52
CA ALA A 137 -18.29 -10.80 8.41
C ALA A 137 -17.48 -11.59 7.38
N ARG A 138 -18.14 -12.45 6.63
CA ARG A 138 -17.57 -13.22 5.52
C ARG A 138 -18.55 -13.24 4.33
N GLY A 139 -17.99 -13.42 3.13
CA GLY A 139 -18.76 -13.55 1.90
C GLY A 139 -19.63 -12.32 1.60
N THR A 140 -20.87 -12.53 1.22
CA THR A 140 -21.78 -11.47 0.76
C THR A 140 -22.04 -10.39 1.80
N GLU A 141 -22.06 -10.73 3.08
CA GLU A 141 -22.25 -9.76 4.15
C GLU A 141 -21.02 -8.84 4.31
N GLN A 142 -19.84 -9.38 4.20
CA GLN A 142 -18.59 -8.59 4.22
C GLN A 142 -18.55 -7.59 3.06
N ILE A 143 -18.93 -8.04 1.86
CA ILE A 143 -19.03 -7.19 0.67
C ILE A 143 -20.07 -6.09 0.87
N ARG A 144 -21.26 -6.41 1.41
CA ARG A 144 -22.32 -5.44 1.70
C ARG A 144 -21.82 -4.31 2.62
N ILE A 145 -21.12 -4.68 3.70
CA ILE A 145 -20.58 -3.71 4.67
C ILE A 145 -19.47 -2.87 4.02
N ALA A 146 -18.56 -3.48 3.27
CA ALA A 146 -17.51 -2.79 2.54
C ALA A 146 -18.08 -1.74 1.56
N GLN A 147 -19.13 -2.09 0.81
CA GLN A 147 -19.85 -1.17 -0.08
C GLN A 147 -20.49 0.02 0.63
N GLN A 148 -20.79 -0.09 1.90
CA GLN A 148 -21.32 1.01 2.70
C GLN A 148 -20.22 1.93 3.25
N ILE A 149 -19.02 1.39 3.50
CA ILE A 149 -17.89 2.18 4.01
C ILE A 149 -17.25 3.03 2.90
N ILE A 150 -17.01 2.46 1.72
CA ILE A 150 -16.27 3.12 0.60
C ILE A 150 -16.86 4.49 0.21
N PRO A 151 -18.20 4.68 0.08
CA PRO A 151 -18.77 5.99 -0.29
C PRO A 151 -18.50 7.12 0.70
N SER A 152 -18.14 6.79 1.95
CA SER A 152 -17.81 7.78 2.98
C SER A 152 -16.41 8.39 2.80
N GLY A 153 -15.58 7.81 1.93
CA GLY A 153 -14.29 8.35 1.52
C GLY A 153 -13.10 7.86 2.34
N PRO A 154 -11.90 8.24 1.90
CA PRO A 154 -10.63 7.70 2.41
C PRO A 154 -10.32 8.03 3.87
N ASP A 155 -10.91 9.11 4.41
CA ASP A 155 -10.72 9.49 5.83
C ASP A 155 -11.61 8.68 6.79
N THR A 156 -12.42 7.76 6.26
CA THR A 156 -13.31 6.93 7.07
C THR A 156 -12.57 5.71 7.62
N ALA A 157 -12.73 5.44 8.91
CA ALA A 157 -12.19 4.24 9.53
C ALA A 157 -12.64 2.97 8.76
N GLY A 158 -11.70 2.05 8.53
CA GLY A 158 -11.94 0.82 7.79
C GLY A 158 -12.01 0.97 6.26
N TYR A 159 -11.75 2.17 5.71
CA TYR A 159 -11.75 2.39 4.26
C TYR A 159 -10.78 1.46 3.54
N GLY A 160 -9.52 1.36 4.02
CA GLY A 160 -8.51 0.48 3.43
C GLY A 160 -8.91 -0.99 3.43
N GLU A 161 -9.48 -1.47 4.55
CA GLU A 161 -10.01 -2.83 4.67
C GLU A 161 -11.18 -3.08 3.70
N ALA A 162 -12.12 -2.14 3.61
CA ALA A 162 -13.26 -2.24 2.71
C ALA A 162 -12.81 -2.28 1.24
N CYS A 163 -11.82 -1.47 0.86
CA CYS A 163 -11.24 -1.47 -0.47
C CYS A 163 -10.57 -2.80 -0.81
N LEU A 164 -9.86 -3.42 0.15
CA LEU A 164 -9.30 -4.76 -0.04
C LEU A 164 -10.37 -5.81 -0.30
N VAL A 165 -11.44 -5.80 0.50
CA VAL A 165 -12.57 -6.73 0.33
C VAL A 165 -13.19 -6.58 -1.07
N ILE A 166 -13.45 -5.35 -1.51
CA ILE A 166 -14.04 -5.10 -2.83
C ILE A 166 -13.04 -5.42 -3.95
N ALA A 167 -11.75 -5.15 -3.78
CA ALA A 167 -10.74 -5.52 -4.77
C ALA A 167 -10.58 -7.04 -4.90
N ASP A 168 -10.76 -7.79 -3.81
CA ASP A 168 -10.76 -9.26 -3.83
C ASP A 168 -11.99 -9.80 -4.57
N GLU A 169 -13.15 -9.22 -4.36
CA GLU A 169 -14.40 -9.60 -5.03
C GLU A 169 -14.36 -9.29 -6.52
N ILE A 170 -13.96 -8.08 -6.91
CA ILE A 170 -13.88 -7.66 -8.32
C ILE A 170 -12.81 -8.46 -9.07
N GLY A 171 -11.67 -8.75 -8.43
CA GLY A 171 -10.48 -9.26 -9.08
C GLY A 171 -9.86 -8.28 -10.09
N PHE A 172 -8.79 -8.70 -10.77
CA PHE A 172 -8.17 -7.91 -11.86
C PHE A 172 -7.81 -8.77 -13.08
N ASP A 173 -8.68 -9.73 -13.39
CA ASP A 173 -8.48 -10.66 -14.52
C ASP A 173 -8.70 -9.99 -15.87
N THR A 174 -9.47 -8.92 -15.92
CA THR A 174 -9.73 -8.12 -17.13
C THR A 174 -9.11 -6.72 -17.02
N ASP A 175 -8.86 -6.08 -18.18
CA ASP A 175 -8.37 -4.71 -18.24
C ASP A 175 -9.29 -3.72 -17.47
N THR A 176 -10.60 -3.86 -17.62
CA THR A 176 -11.58 -2.99 -16.95
C THR A 176 -11.55 -3.15 -15.44
N THR A 177 -11.52 -4.39 -14.94
CA THR A 177 -11.45 -4.64 -13.50
C THR A 177 -10.08 -4.25 -12.93
N ALA A 178 -8.99 -4.44 -13.69
CA ALA A 178 -7.66 -4.01 -13.29
C ALA A 178 -7.57 -2.49 -13.09
N VAL A 179 -8.17 -1.69 -14.00
CA VAL A 179 -8.22 -0.22 -13.84
C VAL A 179 -8.98 0.19 -12.57
N LYS A 180 -10.14 -0.43 -12.32
CA LYS A 180 -10.94 -0.17 -11.12
C LYS A 180 -10.19 -0.53 -9.84
N CYS A 181 -9.61 -1.73 -9.77
CA CYS A 181 -8.83 -2.19 -8.63
C CYS A 181 -7.59 -1.33 -8.40
N TRP A 182 -6.90 -0.91 -9.47
CA TRP A 182 -5.72 -0.06 -9.34
C TRP A 182 -6.04 1.28 -8.69
N GLN A 183 -7.13 1.94 -9.12
CA GLN A 183 -7.58 3.17 -8.48
C GLN A 183 -7.97 2.94 -7.01
N LEU A 184 -8.87 1.98 -6.77
CA LEU A 184 -9.41 1.67 -5.44
C LEU A 184 -8.31 1.34 -4.42
N LEU A 185 -7.36 0.47 -4.81
CA LEU A 185 -6.26 0.08 -3.94
C LEU A 185 -5.23 1.21 -3.75
N SER A 186 -5.03 2.08 -4.77
CA SER A 186 -4.14 3.24 -4.64
C SER A 186 -4.71 4.26 -3.67
N ASP A 187 -6.02 4.54 -3.75
CA ASP A 187 -6.72 5.43 -2.83
C ASP A 187 -6.67 4.87 -1.40
N ALA A 188 -6.93 3.58 -1.24
CA ALA A 188 -6.83 2.89 0.05
C ALA A 188 -5.42 2.95 0.65
N TYR A 189 -4.40 2.76 -0.18
CA TYR A 189 -3.00 2.79 0.25
C TYR A 189 -2.59 4.17 0.73
N SER A 190 -2.95 5.20 -0.01
CA SER A 190 -2.61 6.60 0.31
C SER A 190 -3.36 7.15 1.53
N SER A 191 -4.52 6.55 1.89
CA SER A 191 -5.34 6.97 3.02
C SER A 191 -5.12 6.16 4.29
N SER A 192 -4.38 5.06 4.21
CA SER A 192 -4.17 4.16 5.36
C SER A 192 -2.98 4.61 6.21
N ASP A 193 -3.26 5.15 7.38
CA ASP A 193 -2.24 5.40 8.42
C ASP A 193 -1.91 4.11 9.21
N GLU A 194 -2.72 3.06 9.07
CA GLU A 194 -2.52 1.79 9.76
C GLU A 194 -1.54 0.91 8.97
N ILE A 195 -0.33 0.71 9.50
CA ILE A 195 0.75 -0.12 8.91
C ILE A 195 0.25 -1.54 8.61
N GLU A 196 -0.66 -2.08 9.43
CA GLU A 196 -1.24 -3.40 9.25
C GLU A 196 -1.91 -3.57 7.88
N TRP A 197 -2.61 -2.55 7.38
CA TRP A 197 -3.32 -2.59 6.09
C TRP A 197 -2.47 -2.16 4.90
N ARG A 198 -1.47 -1.31 5.11
CA ARG A 198 -0.57 -0.86 4.05
C ARG A 198 0.17 -2.03 3.36
N SER A 199 0.66 -3.01 4.11
CA SER A 199 1.42 -4.14 3.54
C SER A 199 0.58 -5.05 2.63
N PRO A 200 -0.61 -5.53 3.02
CA PRO A 200 -1.50 -6.30 2.14
C PRO A 200 -1.94 -5.53 0.89
N ILE A 201 -2.28 -4.24 1.03
CA ILE A 201 -2.67 -3.38 -0.11
C ILE A 201 -1.50 -3.24 -1.08
N ARG A 202 -0.29 -2.95 -0.59
CA ARG A 202 0.92 -2.84 -1.39
C ARG A 202 1.23 -4.12 -2.17
N GLN A 203 1.09 -5.28 -1.53
CA GLN A 203 1.32 -6.56 -2.21
C GLN A 203 0.32 -6.79 -3.34
N LYS A 204 -0.95 -6.44 -3.12
CA LYS A 204 -2.00 -6.56 -4.13
C LYS A 204 -1.79 -5.59 -5.29
N LEU A 205 -1.41 -4.34 -4.97
CA LEU A 205 -1.02 -3.33 -5.96
C LEU A 205 0.16 -3.80 -6.80
N ARG A 206 1.21 -4.32 -6.18
CA ARG A 206 2.38 -4.85 -6.88
C ARG A 206 1.96 -5.94 -7.88
N ASN A 207 1.17 -6.93 -7.45
CA ASN A 207 0.71 -8.01 -8.33
C ASN A 207 -0.08 -7.48 -9.55
N LEU A 208 -0.98 -6.52 -9.31
CA LEU A 208 -1.76 -5.89 -10.36
C LEU A 208 -0.87 -5.09 -11.33
N VAL A 209 0.00 -4.26 -10.79
CA VAL A 209 0.91 -3.39 -11.58
C VAL A 209 1.87 -4.22 -12.41
N ASP A 210 2.50 -5.24 -11.83
CA ASP A 210 3.42 -6.14 -12.53
C ASP A 210 2.72 -6.85 -13.69
N PHE A 211 1.49 -7.30 -13.46
CA PHE A 211 0.74 -8.05 -14.47
C PHE A 211 0.16 -7.18 -15.59
N TRP A 212 -0.39 -6.01 -15.28
CA TRP A 212 -1.11 -5.16 -16.23
C TRP A 212 -0.33 -3.94 -16.69
N VAL A 213 0.28 -3.21 -15.75
CA VAL A 213 0.80 -1.87 -16.02
C VAL A 213 2.20 -1.93 -16.61
N ILE A 214 3.16 -2.57 -15.94
CA ILE A 214 4.56 -2.62 -16.37
C ILE A 214 4.90 -3.83 -17.23
N SER A 215 4.01 -4.79 -17.39
CA SER A 215 4.15 -5.87 -18.36
C SER A 215 3.95 -5.39 -19.81
N LYS A 216 4.26 -6.25 -20.79
CA LYS A 216 3.98 -5.99 -22.21
C LYS A 216 2.50 -6.11 -22.61
N ARG A 217 1.63 -6.50 -21.68
CA ARG A 217 0.20 -6.68 -21.97
C ARG A 217 -0.42 -5.38 -22.47
N PRO A 218 -1.36 -5.45 -23.42
CA PRO A 218 -2.22 -4.33 -23.70
C PRO A 218 -2.96 -3.90 -22.43
N PHE A 219 -2.95 -2.59 -22.17
CA PHE A 219 -3.61 -2.01 -21.01
C PHE A 219 -4.21 -0.67 -21.44
N SER A 220 -5.49 -0.44 -21.17
CA SER A 220 -6.24 0.72 -21.70
C SER A 220 -5.65 2.06 -21.25
N MET A 221 -5.01 2.11 -20.07
CA MET A 221 -4.35 3.32 -19.57
C MET A 221 -2.92 3.51 -20.11
N ALA A 222 -2.39 2.55 -20.89
CA ALA A 222 -1.10 2.68 -21.55
C ALA A 222 -1.27 3.22 -22.98
N GLY A 223 -0.29 4.00 -23.42
CA GLY A 223 -0.16 4.38 -24.82
C GLY A 223 0.63 3.35 -25.62
N PHE A 224 0.44 3.37 -26.95
CA PHE A 224 1.20 2.53 -27.89
C PHE A 224 1.70 3.37 -29.05
N ALA A 225 2.98 3.24 -29.38
CA ALA A 225 3.59 3.82 -30.57
C ALA A 225 3.96 2.71 -31.55
N THR A 226 3.53 2.82 -32.80
CA THR A 226 4.01 1.94 -33.87
C THR A 226 5.25 2.55 -34.49
N VAL A 227 6.34 1.82 -34.48
CA VAL A 227 7.61 2.24 -35.11
C VAL A 227 7.44 2.35 -36.63
N ILE A 228 7.84 3.47 -37.19
CA ILE A 228 7.91 3.67 -38.64
C ILE A 228 9.36 3.77 -39.11
N SER A 229 9.58 3.67 -40.42
CA SER A 229 10.93 3.80 -40.99
C SER A 229 11.57 5.13 -40.63
N GLY A 230 12.80 5.10 -40.12
CA GLY A 230 13.54 6.27 -39.64
C GLY A 230 13.26 6.69 -38.21
N ASP A 231 12.44 5.96 -37.46
CA ASP A 231 12.24 6.22 -36.03
C ASP A 231 13.45 5.79 -35.19
N SER A 232 13.56 6.43 -34.03
CA SER A 232 14.47 6.04 -32.93
C SER A 232 13.73 6.07 -31.60
N LEU A 233 14.22 5.32 -30.60
CA LEU A 233 13.65 5.37 -29.25
C LEU A 233 13.60 6.79 -28.71
N SER A 234 14.64 7.60 -28.95
CA SER A 234 14.69 9.00 -28.50
C SER A 234 13.61 9.88 -29.16
N ARG A 235 13.29 9.64 -30.45
CA ARG A 235 12.20 10.36 -31.14
C ARG A 235 10.85 9.95 -30.57
N ILE A 236 10.61 8.65 -30.41
CA ILE A 236 9.35 8.11 -29.87
C ILE A 236 9.17 8.59 -28.42
N ALA A 237 10.21 8.54 -27.60
CA ALA A 237 10.18 9.01 -26.21
C ALA A 237 9.79 10.49 -26.14
N ARG A 238 10.45 11.35 -26.94
CA ARG A 238 10.18 12.80 -26.98
C ARG A 238 8.75 13.09 -27.42
N ASN A 239 8.28 12.44 -28.46
CA ASN A 239 6.93 12.65 -29.01
C ASN A 239 5.84 12.26 -28.02
N ASN A 240 6.08 11.25 -27.19
CA ASN A 240 5.13 10.76 -26.20
C ASN A 240 5.39 11.32 -24.77
N LYS A 241 6.42 12.20 -24.62
CA LYS A 241 6.79 12.82 -23.34
C LYS A 241 7.11 11.76 -22.25
N VAL A 242 7.86 10.72 -22.64
CA VAL A 242 8.35 9.67 -21.75
C VAL A 242 9.87 9.57 -21.86
N THR A 243 10.52 8.81 -20.97
CA THR A 243 11.96 8.57 -21.04
C THR A 243 12.28 7.43 -22.01
N VAL A 244 13.49 7.44 -22.58
CA VAL A 244 13.99 6.29 -23.36
C VAL A 244 14.10 5.05 -22.48
N ASP A 245 14.44 5.24 -21.22
CA ASP A 245 14.59 4.15 -20.26
C ASP A 245 13.26 3.50 -19.90
N SER A 246 12.18 4.28 -19.74
CA SER A 246 10.84 3.71 -19.53
C SER A 246 10.35 2.93 -20.77
N LEU A 247 10.65 3.41 -21.99
CA LEU A 247 10.36 2.63 -23.20
C LEU A 247 11.14 1.31 -23.24
N ARG A 248 12.42 1.33 -22.85
CA ARG A 248 13.22 0.08 -22.77
C ARG A 248 12.64 -0.87 -21.72
N SER A 249 12.38 -0.37 -20.51
CA SER A 249 11.88 -1.17 -19.40
C SER A 249 10.56 -1.82 -19.74
N LEU A 250 9.53 -1.04 -20.12
CA LEU A 250 8.19 -1.53 -20.45
C LEU A 250 8.16 -2.54 -21.60
N ASN A 251 9.08 -2.41 -22.56
CA ASN A 251 9.12 -3.27 -23.75
C ASN A 251 10.22 -4.35 -23.65
N HIS A 252 10.91 -4.44 -22.52
CA HIS A 252 12.03 -5.37 -22.27
C HIS A 252 13.08 -5.33 -23.40
N LEU A 253 13.42 -4.12 -23.87
CA LEU A 253 14.39 -3.94 -24.94
C LEU A 253 15.81 -4.07 -24.38
N LYS A 254 16.57 -5.00 -24.91
CA LYS A 254 17.99 -5.19 -24.54
C LYS A 254 18.92 -4.19 -25.21
N THR A 255 18.50 -3.60 -26.34
CA THR A 255 19.26 -2.64 -27.14
C THR A 255 18.32 -1.52 -27.64
N ASP A 256 18.88 -0.48 -28.25
CA ASP A 256 18.12 0.61 -28.88
C ASP A 256 17.60 0.30 -30.27
N VAL A 257 17.86 -0.91 -30.77
CA VAL A 257 17.41 -1.33 -32.09
C VAL A 257 15.91 -1.61 -32.05
N ILE A 258 15.17 -0.90 -32.89
CA ILE A 258 13.73 -1.04 -33.11
C ILE A 258 13.44 -1.25 -34.57
N HIS A 259 12.33 -1.91 -34.93
CA HIS A 259 12.00 -2.27 -36.28
C HIS A 259 10.66 -1.66 -36.71
N PRO A 260 10.51 -1.22 -37.99
CA PRO A 260 9.22 -0.76 -38.52
C PRO A 260 8.12 -1.80 -38.29
N GLY A 261 6.95 -1.33 -37.82
CA GLY A 261 5.82 -2.17 -37.43
C GLY A 261 5.84 -2.64 -35.99
N GLN A 262 6.95 -2.53 -35.29
CA GLN A 262 7.02 -2.86 -33.85
C GLN A 262 6.12 -1.91 -33.05
N LYS A 263 5.29 -2.47 -32.14
CA LYS A 263 4.49 -1.69 -31.19
C LYS A 263 5.24 -1.57 -29.88
N LEU A 264 5.42 -0.33 -29.42
CA LEU A 264 6.05 0.00 -28.15
C LEU A 264 5.01 0.56 -27.20
N LYS A 265 4.85 -0.11 -26.05
CA LYS A 265 4.02 0.35 -24.93
C LYS A 265 4.74 1.48 -24.18
N PHE A 266 3.98 2.47 -23.72
CA PHE A 266 4.49 3.52 -22.83
C PHE A 266 3.41 3.94 -21.82
N LEU A 267 3.83 4.42 -20.66
CA LEU A 267 2.96 5.05 -19.67
C LEU A 267 3.13 6.57 -19.78
N LYS A 268 2.01 7.25 -19.99
CA LYS A 268 1.96 8.71 -20.07
C LYS A 268 1.15 9.24 -18.91
N GLY A 269 1.77 10.06 -18.08
CA GLY A 269 1.13 10.65 -16.92
C GLY A 269 2.11 11.57 -16.16
N ILE A 270 1.63 12.12 -15.08
CA ILE A 270 2.43 12.89 -14.13
C ILE A 270 2.96 11.91 -13.09
N PHE A 271 4.29 11.75 -13.07
CA PHE A 271 4.94 10.96 -12.04
C PHE A 271 5.22 11.83 -10.81
N SER A 272 5.02 11.27 -9.64
CA SER A 272 5.39 11.86 -8.35
C SER A 272 5.96 10.78 -7.44
N VAL A 273 6.76 11.21 -6.49
CA VAL A 273 7.40 10.33 -5.50
C VAL A 273 7.05 10.84 -4.11
N GLU A 274 6.77 9.91 -3.23
CA GLU A 274 6.57 10.16 -1.81
C GLU A 274 7.56 9.32 -1.01
N ILE A 275 8.21 9.92 -0.03
CA ILE A 275 9.20 9.26 0.81
C ILE A 275 8.81 9.47 2.26
N ASP A 276 8.43 8.38 2.89
CA ASP A 276 8.15 8.28 4.32
C ASP A 276 9.44 7.86 5.03
N LYS A 277 10.02 8.80 5.80
CA LYS A 277 11.27 8.55 6.55
C LYS A 277 11.03 7.62 7.74
N SER A 278 9.86 7.69 8.35
CA SER A 278 9.52 6.85 9.51
C SER A 278 9.38 5.39 9.13
N ASP A 279 8.85 5.11 7.93
CA ASP A 279 8.71 3.75 7.38
C ASP A 279 9.93 3.29 6.57
N PHE A 280 10.93 4.16 6.35
CA PHE A 280 12.06 3.89 5.45
C PHE A 280 11.61 3.44 4.08
N TRP A 281 10.63 4.15 3.51
CA TRP A 281 9.97 3.72 2.29
C TRP A 281 9.81 4.85 1.28
N LEU A 282 9.93 4.49 -0.01
CA LEU A 282 9.68 5.35 -1.15
C LEU A 282 8.58 4.76 -2.01
N ASP A 283 7.57 5.54 -2.31
CA ASP A 283 6.49 5.20 -3.24
C ASP A 283 6.54 6.07 -4.49
N LEU A 284 6.36 5.44 -5.63
CA LEU A 284 6.25 6.06 -6.95
C LEU A 284 4.80 5.99 -7.42
N TYR A 285 4.28 7.12 -7.85
CA TYR A 285 2.91 7.26 -8.37
C TYR A 285 2.91 7.74 -9.82
N ILE A 286 1.83 7.41 -10.53
CA ILE A 286 1.47 7.98 -11.83
C ILE A 286 0.02 8.45 -11.80
N ASP A 287 -0.22 9.76 -12.03
CA ASP A 287 -1.54 10.39 -11.92
C ASP A 287 -2.27 10.03 -10.61
N GLY A 288 -1.54 10.02 -9.49
CA GLY A 288 -2.02 9.67 -8.16
C GLY A 288 -2.21 8.17 -7.88
N ARG A 289 -1.96 7.28 -8.85
CA ARG A 289 -2.02 5.83 -8.65
C ARG A 289 -0.66 5.27 -8.32
N TRP A 290 -0.61 4.43 -7.31
CA TRP A 290 0.61 3.75 -6.91
C TRP A 290 1.17 2.87 -8.05
N LEU A 291 2.45 3.03 -8.35
CA LEU A 291 3.12 2.28 -9.41
C LEU A 291 4.16 1.29 -8.86
N GLN A 292 5.04 1.76 -7.99
CA GLN A 292 6.10 0.94 -7.39
C GLN A 292 6.46 1.50 -6.01
N GLY A 293 7.06 0.66 -5.16
CA GLY A 293 7.58 1.10 -3.87
C GLY A 293 8.85 0.35 -3.51
N PHE A 294 9.76 1.05 -2.80
CA PHE A 294 11.10 0.58 -2.51
C PHE A 294 11.52 0.93 -1.08
N PRO A 295 12.22 0.02 -0.38
CA PRO A 295 12.84 0.36 0.87
C PRO A 295 14.00 1.35 0.66
N VAL A 296 14.14 2.30 1.55
CA VAL A 296 15.19 3.34 1.48
C VAL A 296 16.02 3.42 2.76
N GLY A 297 17.21 4.01 2.67
CA GLY A 297 17.92 4.57 3.79
C GLY A 297 17.98 6.09 3.66
N HIS A 298 18.06 6.81 4.77
CA HIS A 298 18.13 8.27 4.76
C HIS A 298 19.19 8.83 5.73
N GLY A 299 19.19 10.15 5.95
CA GLY A 299 20.24 10.85 6.71
C GLY A 299 20.32 10.45 8.18
N LYS A 300 21.56 10.37 8.70
CA LYS A 300 21.87 10.18 10.12
C LYS A 300 21.12 11.23 10.95
N GLU A 301 20.69 10.85 12.13
CA GLU A 301 19.99 11.75 13.05
C GLU A 301 18.82 12.50 12.38
N ASN A 302 18.17 11.85 11.43
CA ASN A 302 17.07 12.40 10.64
C ASN A 302 17.41 13.70 9.89
N CYS A 303 18.69 13.90 9.45
CA CYS A 303 19.13 15.11 8.77
C CYS A 303 18.62 15.25 7.32
N THR A 304 17.94 14.24 6.77
CA THR A 304 17.20 14.39 5.51
C THR A 304 16.02 15.35 5.74
N PRO A 305 15.98 16.49 5.02
CA PRO A 305 14.91 17.46 5.23
C PRO A 305 13.57 16.94 4.72
N SER A 306 12.49 17.21 5.47
CA SER A 306 11.12 17.04 5.00
C SER A 306 10.71 18.23 4.14
N GLY A 307 9.82 18.02 3.16
CA GLY A 307 9.31 19.05 2.26
C GLY A 307 9.13 18.60 0.82
N ASP A 308 8.84 19.57 -0.03
CA ASP A 308 8.69 19.39 -1.47
C ASP A 308 9.99 19.68 -2.20
N PHE A 309 10.40 18.76 -3.06
CA PHE A 309 11.59 18.87 -3.90
C PHE A 309 11.24 18.60 -5.36
N ILE A 310 12.06 19.11 -6.26
CA ILE A 310 11.90 18.93 -7.70
C ILE A 310 13.18 18.29 -8.26
N VAL A 311 13.02 17.30 -9.11
CA VAL A 311 14.14 16.66 -9.80
C VAL A 311 14.70 17.62 -10.87
N ASP A 312 15.99 17.97 -10.77
CA ASP A 312 16.71 18.80 -11.74
C ASP A 312 17.81 18.05 -12.51
N LEU A 313 18.22 16.88 -11.99
CA LEU A 313 19.29 16.08 -12.62
C LEU A 313 18.99 14.59 -12.55
N VAL A 314 19.15 13.86 -13.65
CA VAL A 314 19.10 12.39 -13.71
C VAL A 314 20.35 11.86 -14.41
N GLN A 315 21.10 10.99 -13.75
CA GLN A 315 22.39 10.53 -14.21
C GLN A 315 22.61 9.03 -13.99
N LYS A 316 23.14 8.37 -15.01
CA LYS A 316 23.59 6.97 -14.95
C LYS A 316 25.08 6.92 -14.68
N LYS A 317 25.51 5.96 -13.87
CA LYS A 317 26.92 5.77 -13.54
C LYS A 317 27.58 7.09 -13.09
N PRO A 318 27.03 7.72 -12.02
CA PRO A 318 27.43 9.04 -11.62
C PRO A 318 28.89 9.06 -11.12
N MET A 319 29.62 10.11 -11.48
CA MET A 319 30.86 10.46 -10.81
C MET A 319 30.51 11.20 -9.51
N TRP A 320 31.10 10.81 -8.40
CA TRP A 320 30.86 11.48 -7.12
C TRP A 320 31.80 12.66 -6.95
N GLN A 321 31.23 13.81 -6.63
CA GLN A 321 31.95 15.04 -6.29
C GLN A 321 31.88 15.26 -4.77
N PRO A 322 32.96 14.96 -4.02
CA PRO A 322 32.96 15.23 -2.57
C PRO A 322 32.78 16.72 -2.27
N ARG A 323 32.02 17.06 -1.25
CA ARG A 323 31.76 18.45 -0.85
C ARG A 323 32.97 19.13 -0.19
N ASP A 324 33.95 18.38 0.27
CA ASP A 324 35.17 18.84 0.93
C ASP A 324 36.30 19.25 -0.04
N GLY A 325 36.00 19.29 -1.35
CA GLY A 325 36.95 19.71 -2.38
C GLY A 325 37.95 18.64 -2.79
N ARG A 326 37.81 17.40 -2.32
CA ARG A 326 38.64 16.29 -2.84
C ARG A 326 38.36 16.04 -4.33
N ILE A 327 39.30 15.36 -4.98
CA ILE A 327 39.21 14.99 -6.39
C ILE A 327 37.94 14.14 -6.60
N PRO A 328 37.17 14.40 -7.69
CA PRO A 328 36.01 13.60 -8.04
C PRO A 328 36.33 12.11 -8.19
N ILE A 329 35.46 11.26 -7.72
CA ILE A 329 35.64 9.80 -7.74
C ILE A 329 34.73 9.22 -8.84
N ALA A 330 35.34 8.54 -9.81
CA ALA A 330 34.64 7.95 -10.94
C ALA A 330 33.65 6.85 -10.49
N TYR A 331 32.62 6.64 -11.30
CA TYR A 331 31.72 5.50 -11.09
C TYR A 331 32.50 4.18 -11.04
N GLY A 332 32.14 3.33 -10.08
CA GLY A 332 32.77 2.02 -9.88
C GLY A 332 34.15 2.04 -9.22
N ALA A 333 34.72 3.22 -8.96
CA ALA A 333 35.94 3.35 -8.18
C ALA A 333 35.65 3.25 -6.68
N GLU A 334 36.61 2.73 -5.93
CA GLU A 334 36.54 2.67 -4.47
C GLU A 334 36.29 4.06 -3.88
N GLY A 335 35.38 4.15 -2.94
CA GLY A 335 34.99 5.41 -2.30
C GLY A 335 33.89 6.20 -3.01
N ASN A 336 33.37 5.78 -4.17
CA ASN A 336 32.18 6.39 -4.76
C ASN A 336 30.92 5.78 -4.13
N PRO A 337 30.12 6.54 -3.33
CA PRO A 337 28.97 6.01 -2.61
C PRO A 337 27.69 5.96 -3.45
N LEU A 338 27.63 6.58 -4.66
CA LEU A 338 26.41 6.89 -5.37
C LEU A 338 25.77 5.68 -6.11
N GLY A 339 26.50 4.58 -6.24
CA GLY A 339 26.00 3.40 -6.93
C GLY A 339 25.64 3.64 -8.41
N GLU A 340 24.60 2.97 -8.89
CA GLU A 340 24.27 2.87 -10.32
C GLU A 340 23.62 4.13 -10.91
N ARG A 341 22.92 4.92 -10.11
CA ARG A 341 22.09 6.05 -10.56
C ARG A 341 22.14 7.18 -9.55
N TRP A 342 21.93 8.40 -10.07
CA TRP A 342 21.74 9.62 -9.31
C TRP A 342 20.52 10.38 -9.84
N ILE A 343 19.64 10.78 -8.95
CA ILE A 343 18.49 11.64 -9.19
C ILE A 343 18.66 12.84 -8.25
N GLY A 344 19.16 13.95 -8.77
CA GLY A 344 19.41 15.17 -8.00
C GLY A 344 18.16 16.03 -7.88
N PHE A 345 18.05 16.71 -6.77
CA PHE A 345 16.99 17.71 -6.51
C PHE A 345 17.53 19.11 -6.78
N GLU A 346 16.64 20.03 -7.13
CA GLU A 346 16.99 21.45 -7.25
C GLU A 346 17.62 21.96 -5.95
N ASP A 347 18.75 22.63 -6.08
CA ASP A 347 19.40 23.27 -4.94
C ASP A 347 18.53 24.41 -4.40
N THR A 348 18.43 24.48 -3.07
CA THR A 348 17.78 25.56 -2.35
C THR A 348 18.79 26.28 -1.45
N PRO A 349 18.52 27.49 -0.95
CA PRO A 349 19.43 28.17 -0.02
C PRO A 349 19.77 27.36 1.23
N SER A 350 18.86 26.51 1.68
CA SER A 350 19.00 25.67 2.88
C SER A 350 19.51 24.26 2.60
N HIS A 351 19.33 23.73 1.37
CA HIS A 351 19.69 22.37 1.03
C HIS A 351 20.31 22.30 -0.37
N GLN A 352 21.55 21.80 -0.45
CA GLN A 352 22.30 21.66 -1.69
C GLN A 352 22.78 20.23 -1.88
N GLY A 353 22.78 19.77 -3.14
CA GLY A 353 23.29 18.47 -3.52
C GLY A 353 22.55 17.31 -2.85
N LEU A 354 21.24 17.46 -2.60
CA LEU A 354 20.36 16.38 -2.16
C LEU A 354 19.87 15.57 -3.35
N GLY A 355 19.52 14.32 -3.10
CA GLY A 355 18.96 13.47 -4.14
C GLY A 355 18.72 12.04 -3.69
N ILE A 356 18.31 11.23 -4.65
CA ILE A 356 18.11 9.79 -4.52
C ILE A 356 19.20 9.08 -5.33
N HIS A 357 19.84 8.06 -4.75
CA HIS A 357 20.90 7.33 -5.45
C HIS A 357 21.00 5.86 -5.01
N GLY A 358 21.73 5.07 -5.76
CA GLY A 358 22.12 3.73 -5.34
C GLY A 358 23.07 3.74 -4.16
N THR A 359 23.57 2.60 -3.73
CA THR A 359 24.54 2.52 -2.65
C THR A 359 25.58 1.46 -2.90
N SER A 360 26.81 1.70 -2.45
CA SER A 360 27.86 0.70 -2.31
C SER A 360 27.71 -0.11 -1.00
N ASP A 361 26.82 0.32 -0.10
CA ASP A 361 26.59 -0.28 1.21
C ASP A 361 25.08 -0.57 1.39
N PRO A 362 24.57 -1.72 0.87
CA PRO A 362 23.17 -2.07 0.90
C PRO A 362 22.63 -2.33 2.31
N GLU A 363 23.50 -2.61 3.29
CA GLU A 363 23.11 -2.82 4.69
C GLU A 363 22.58 -1.56 5.36
N THR A 364 22.78 -0.39 4.73
CA THR A 364 22.25 0.90 5.21
C THR A 364 20.82 1.18 4.79
N ILE A 365 20.20 0.30 3.99
CA ILE A 365 18.79 0.39 3.63
C ILE A 365 17.94 -0.02 4.84
N GLY A 366 16.88 0.74 5.13
CA GLY A 366 16.07 0.60 6.34
C GLY A 366 16.71 1.26 7.57
N SER A 367 17.71 2.13 7.38
CA SER A 367 18.36 2.81 8.50
C SER A 367 18.78 4.26 8.18
N MET A 368 19.09 5.02 9.22
CA MET A 368 19.64 6.38 9.13
C MET A 368 21.17 6.32 9.00
N GLY A 369 21.68 6.32 7.76
CA GLY A 369 23.11 6.11 7.52
C GLY A 369 23.79 7.09 6.56
N SER A 370 23.05 7.98 5.87
CA SER A 370 23.58 8.92 4.89
C SER A 370 23.90 10.29 5.49
N GLU A 371 24.46 11.18 4.66
CA GLU A 371 24.68 12.60 4.99
C GLU A 371 23.51 13.50 4.51
N GLY A 372 22.31 12.92 4.37
CA GLY A 372 21.07 13.60 3.98
C GLY A 372 20.42 13.11 2.71
N CYS A 373 21.13 12.42 1.82
CA CYS A 373 20.55 11.82 0.61
C CYS A 373 19.71 10.56 0.92
N ILE A 374 18.78 10.25 0.04
CA ILE A 374 18.00 9.02 0.05
C ILE A 374 18.78 7.93 -0.69
N ARG A 375 18.95 6.78 -0.05
CA ARG A 375 19.65 5.62 -0.62
C ARG A 375 18.66 4.52 -0.99
N LEU A 376 18.85 3.93 -2.17
CA LEU A 376 18.21 2.68 -2.58
C LEU A 376 19.28 1.62 -2.81
N ARG A 377 18.88 0.35 -2.83
CA ARG A 377 19.75 -0.69 -3.40
C ARG A 377 20.01 -0.40 -4.87
N ASN A 378 21.10 -0.90 -5.42
CA ASN A 378 21.44 -0.64 -6.81
C ASN A 378 20.42 -1.24 -7.79
N GLU A 379 19.89 -2.40 -7.50
CA GLU A 379 18.81 -3.01 -8.26
C GLU A 379 17.53 -2.16 -8.23
N ASP A 380 17.15 -1.66 -7.06
CA ASP A 380 15.93 -0.85 -6.85
C ASP A 380 16.05 0.50 -7.59
N VAL A 381 17.18 1.19 -7.47
CA VAL A 381 17.36 2.47 -8.19
C VAL A 381 17.43 2.30 -9.70
N VAL A 382 17.90 1.15 -10.20
CA VAL A 382 17.87 0.84 -11.63
C VAL A 382 16.44 0.59 -12.13
N GLU A 383 15.58 -0.02 -11.32
CA GLU A 383 14.16 -0.23 -11.61
C GLU A 383 13.35 1.07 -11.49
N PHE A 384 13.65 1.91 -10.52
CA PHE A 384 13.01 3.20 -10.26
C PHE A 384 13.37 4.28 -11.31
N PHE A 385 14.64 4.37 -11.69
CA PHE A 385 15.21 5.41 -12.56
C PHE A 385 14.48 5.65 -13.89
N PRO A 386 13.96 4.64 -14.60
CA PRO A 386 13.25 4.83 -15.86
C PRO A 386 12.08 5.81 -15.81
N TRP A 387 11.49 5.99 -14.66
CA TRP A 387 10.30 6.84 -14.45
C TRP A 387 10.67 8.29 -14.13
N MET A 388 11.91 8.55 -13.74
CA MET A 388 12.35 9.87 -13.30
C MET A 388 12.63 10.80 -14.46
N ARG A 389 12.12 12.03 -14.38
CA ARG A 389 12.30 13.11 -15.33
C ARG A 389 12.60 14.42 -14.61
N LEU A 390 13.24 15.36 -15.30
CA LEU A 390 13.35 16.73 -14.80
C LEU A 390 11.95 17.30 -14.55
N GLY A 391 11.76 17.96 -13.43
CA GLY A 391 10.48 18.48 -12.97
C GLY A 391 9.59 17.47 -12.24
N THR A 392 10.03 16.23 -11.99
CA THR A 392 9.29 15.29 -11.14
C THR A 392 9.28 15.81 -9.70
N ARG A 393 8.09 15.86 -9.09
CA ARG A 393 7.91 16.27 -7.70
C ARG A 393 8.24 15.09 -6.77
N ILE A 394 8.99 15.40 -5.72
CA ILE A 394 9.33 14.50 -4.63
C ILE A 394 8.81 15.12 -3.34
N LEU A 395 7.95 14.42 -2.61
CA LEU A 395 7.52 14.79 -1.26
C LEU A 395 8.30 13.92 -0.26
N ILE A 396 8.92 14.54 0.73
CA ILE A 396 9.58 13.85 1.84
C ILE A 396 8.90 14.27 3.15
N HIS A 397 8.49 13.30 3.94
CA HIS A 397 7.87 13.52 5.25
C HIS A 397 8.36 12.49 6.27
N ASP A 398 7.96 12.73 7.55
CA ASP A 398 8.17 11.80 8.67
C ASP A 398 6.99 10.87 8.80
#